data_c38b2e5b47481d66c1654e4a8250f881
#
_entry.id   c38b2e5b47481d66c1654e4a8250f881
#
_cell.length_a   1.000
_cell.length_b   1.000
_cell.length_c   1.000
_cell.angle_alpha   90.00
_cell.angle_beta   90.00
_cell.angle_gamma   90.00
#
_symmetry.space_group_name_H-M   'P 1'
#
loop_
_entity.id
_entity.type
_entity.pdbx_description
1 polymer ?
#
loop_
_entity_poly.entity_id
_entity_poly.type
_entity_poly.pdbx_seq_one_letter_code
_entity_poly.pdbx_strand_id
1 'polypeptide(L)'
;GYDDYYGQAGSIDAHITAALDGTGDFAGTSDTVRYQGVAKLTANMGMIAYTIHELNTAVAKADDGNVDDDTGAPHNWDEGWAFFHGPDEDLSCAPANTFKKRSTDFGTETNGVSNTLNAVETAMVDGLAALQAQDQPGYTAATNTVVKNVIITYTQATMKYTYKMDDADNGPKYQAEGYAFWKVIEAYTAQYTDACYNMAVHKVIYMGDIDAATCDAFVWTNGSQDADGPADTCYNTVAHMVSTDATNQSECEDGYSSMYFQDKYGAEKINEILNLQDATQLGQSYDIAPYMQMVLAHYGITADELGTYA
;
A
#
# COMPACT_ATOMS: atom_id res chain seq x y z
N GLY A 1 11.26 -4.88 6.56
CA GLY A 1 10.64 -3.75 7.27
C GLY A 1 10.99 -2.40 6.66
N TYR A 2 10.57 -1.28 7.26
CA TYR A 2 10.85 0.06 6.74
C TYR A 2 12.33 0.32 6.52
N ASP A 3 13.18 0.01 7.49
CA ASP A 3 14.62 0.24 7.40
C ASP A 3 15.27 -0.53 6.25
N ASP A 4 14.82 -1.75 6.01
CA ASP A 4 15.31 -2.57 4.88
C ASP A 4 14.87 -1.96 3.54
N TYR A 5 13.61 -1.49 3.45
CA TYR A 5 13.07 -0.90 2.24
C TYR A 5 13.77 0.42 1.88
N TYR A 6 13.94 1.31 2.86
CA TYR A 6 14.60 2.61 2.64
C TYR A 6 16.13 2.54 2.70
N GLY A 7 16.72 1.38 3.05
CA GLY A 7 18.16 1.20 3.17
C GLY A 7 18.80 2.07 4.26
N GLN A 8 18.03 2.47 5.27
CA GLN A 8 18.45 3.39 6.32
C GLN A 8 17.88 2.97 7.67
N ALA A 9 18.76 2.75 8.66
CA ALA A 9 18.34 2.51 10.04
C ALA A 9 17.62 3.74 10.62
N GLY A 10 16.50 3.51 11.30
CA GLY A 10 15.67 4.57 11.86
C GLY A 10 14.94 5.39 10.78
N SER A 11 14.57 4.79 9.67
CA SER A 11 13.92 5.44 8.53
C SER A 11 12.64 6.21 8.90
N ILE A 12 11.85 5.69 9.84
CA ILE A 12 10.62 6.36 10.34
C ILE A 12 10.97 7.67 11.03
N ASP A 13 11.94 7.64 11.95
CA ASP A 13 12.43 8.82 12.66
C ASP A 13 13.01 9.83 11.68
N ALA A 14 13.77 9.36 10.68
CA ALA A 14 14.34 10.23 9.64
C ALA A 14 13.25 10.97 8.83
N HIS A 15 12.14 10.33 8.46
CA HIS A 15 11.04 10.99 7.76
C HIS A 15 10.35 12.04 8.65
N ILE A 16 10.10 11.72 9.93
CA ILE A 16 9.47 12.64 10.88
C ILE A 16 10.40 13.85 11.16
N THR A 17 11.69 13.59 11.38
CA THR A 17 12.70 14.63 11.61
C THR A 17 12.87 15.52 10.38
N ALA A 18 12.88 14.98 9.17
CA ALA A 18 12.92 15.76 7.94
C ALA A 18 11.75 16.74 7.84
N ALA A 19 10.53 16.30 8.19
CA ALA A 19 9.35 17.17 8.24
C ALA A 19 9.48 18.26 9.33
N LEU A 20 9.99 17.89 10.51
CA LEU A 20 10.17 18.81 11.64
C LEU A 20 11.22 19.87 11.32
N ASP A 21 12.33 19.49 10.73
CA ASP A 21 13.48 20.39 10.48
C ASP A 21 13.38 21.12 9.12
N GLY A 22 12.45 20.69 8.23
CA GLY A 22 12.33 21.24 6.88
C GLY A 22 13.52 20.83 5.99
N THR A 23 13.95 19.59 6.08
CA THR A 23 15.04 19.00 5.31
C THR A 23 14.55 17.85 4.43
N GLY A 24 15.42 17.22 3.64
CA GLY A 24 15.05 16.09 2.76
C GLY A 24 13.85 16.45 1.89
N ASP A 25 12.84 15.58 1.86
CA ASP A 25 11.62 15.78 1.06
C ASP A 25 10.82 17.03 1.46
N PHE A 26 11.06 17.59 2.65
CA PHE A 26 10.41 18.79 3.15
C PHE A 26 11.26 20.07 2.99
N ALA A 27 12.42 19.99 2.33
CA ALA A 27 13.30 21.14 2.14
C ALA A 27 12.59 22.27 1.36
N GLY A 28 12.56 23.49 1.92
CA GLY A 28 11.95 24.65 1.28
C GLY A 28 10.42 24.66 1.23
N THR A 29 9.76 23.67 1.80
CA THR A 29 8.29 23.62 1.87
C THR A 29 7.75 24.56 2.98
N SER A 30 6.46 24.90 2.89
CA SER A 30 5.81 25.76 3.88
C SER A 30 5.62 25.07 5.25
N ASP A 31 5.43 25.89 6.30
CA ASP A 31 5.12 25.36 7.65
C ASP A 31 3.85 24.50 7.66
N THR A 32 2.85 24.81 6.82
CA THR A 32 1.64 24.00 6.68
C THR A 32 1.96 22.61 6.15
N VAL A 33 2.80 22.51 5.12
CA VAL A 33 3.25 21.22 4.53
C VAL A 33 4.03 20.41 5.57
N ARG A 34 4.99 21.05 6.25
CA ARG A 34 5.80 20.42 7.31
C ARG A 34 4.93 19.95 8.48
N TYR A 35 3.97 20.76 8.90
CA TYR A 35 3.02 20.39 9.96
C TYR A 35 2.24 19.12 9.59
N GLN A 36 1.74 19.00 8.33
CA GLN A 36 1.07 17.78 7.91
C GLN A 36 2.01 16.58 7.93
N GLY A 37 3.25 16.76 7.47
CA GLY A 37 4.27 15.71 7.55
C GLY A 37 4.46 15.21 8.98
N VAL A 38 4.79 16.09 9.91
CA VAL A 38 4.99 15.73 11.34
C VAL A 38 3.74 15.05 11.91
N ALA A 39 2.57 15.70 11.77
CA ALA A 39 1.34 15.22 12.40
C ALA A 39 0.89 13.85 11.87
N LYS A 40 0.98 13.62 10.55
CA LYS A 40 0.49 12.37 9.93
C LYS A 40 1.50 11.23 10.03
N LEU A 41 2.80 11.51 9.82
CA LEU A 41 3.84 10.49 9.97
C LEU A 41 3.90 9.97 11.41
N THR A 42 3.88 10.87 12.40
CA THR A 42 3.92 10.46 13.81
C THR A 42 2.68 9.65 14.20
N ALA A 43 1.49 10.15 13.90
CA ALA A 43 0.24 9.50 14.32
C ALA A 43 -0.12 8.25 13.52
N ASN A 44 0.50 8.01 12.35
CA ASN A 44 0.16 6.88 11.50
C ASN A 44 1.38 6.00 11.18
N MET A 45 2.42 6.53 10.53
CA MET A 45 3.57 5.69 10.13
C MET A 45 4.26 5.06 11.34
N GLY A 46 4.58 5.87 12.36
CA GLY A 46 5.20 5.38 13.59
C GLY A 46 4.30 4.37 14.31
N MET A 47 3.03 4.71 14.53
CA MET A 47 2.10 3.86 15.27
C MET A 47 1.82 2.53 14.55
N ILE A 48 1.55 2.55 13.24
CA ILE A 48 1.33 1.33 12.45
C ILE A 48 2.58 0.47 12.37
N ALA A 49 3.77 1.07 12.24
CA ALA A 49 5.01 0.32 12.25
C ALA A 49 5.19 -0.48 13.54
N TYR A 50 4.94 0.15 14.69
CA TYR A 50 5.00 -0.54 15.98
C TYR A 50 3.85 -1.53 16.16
N THR A 51 2.62 -1.21 15.73
CA THR A 51 1.53 -2.20 15.70
C THR A 51 1.95 -3.49 14.99
N ILE A 52 2.45 -3.39 13.76
CA ILE A 52 2.86 -4.56 12.98
C ILE A 52 4.09 -5.25 13.60
N HIS A 53 5.03 -4.48 14.16
CA HIS A 53 6.19 -5.04 14.85
C HIS A 53 5.78 -5.89 16.04
N GLU A 54 4.90 -5.38 16.89
CA GLU A 54 4.45 -6.08 18.09
C GLU A 54 3.61 -7.33 17.75
N LEU A 55 2.73 -7.25 16.74
CA LEU A 55 1.98 -8.41 16.27
C LEU A 55 2.91 -9.51 15.73
N ASN A 56 3.93 -9.16 14.95
CA ASN A 56 4.90 -10.13 14.44
C ASN A 56 5.75 -10.72 15.58
N THR A 57 6.10 -9.91 16.58
CA THR A 57 6.83 -10.38 17.79
C THR A 57 5.96 -11.33 18.60
N ALA A 58 4.67 -11.04 18.74
CA ALA A 58 3.70 -11.92 19.38
C ALA A 58 3.60 -13.27 18.66
N VAL A 59 3.48 -13.26 17.33
CA VAL A 59 3.46 -14.48 16.50
C VAL A 59 4.73 -15.30 16.73
N ALA A 60 5.91 -14.68 16.65
CA ALA A 60 7.19 -15.38 16.84
C ALA A 60 7.31 -16.01 18.24
N LYS A 61 6.87 -15.28 19.29
CA LYS A 61 6.85 -15.82 20.66
C LYS A 61 5.88 -16.99 20.83
N ALA A 62 4.70 -16.92 20.18
CA ALA A 62 3.74 -18.01 20.20
C ALA A 62 4.25 -19.25 19.45
N ASP A 63 4.93 -19.08 18.31
CA ASP A 63 5.57 -20.17 17.58
C ASP A 63 6.68 -20.85 18.41
N ASP A 64 7.37 -20.09 19.27
CA ASP A 64 8.34 -20.61 20.26
C ASP A 64 7.68 -21.18 21.53
N GLY A 65 6.34 -21.16 21.63
CA GLY A 65 5.56 -21.67 22.76
C GLY A 65 5.53 -20.74 23.99
N ASN A 66 6.02 -19.50 23.86
CA ASN A 66 5.95 -18.52 24.94
C ASN A 66 4.62 -17.73 24.89
N VAL A 67 3.64 -18.20 25.64
CA VAL A 67 2.30 -17.59 25.76
C VAL A 67 2.04 -17.04 27.17
N ASP A 68 3.07 -16.70 27.91
CA ASP A 68 2.96 -16.04 29.20
C ASP A 68 2.34 -14.64 29.05
N ASP A 69 1.36 -14.34 29.90
CA ASP A 69 0.58 -13.09 29.77
C ASP A 69 1.43 -11.83 30.01
N ASP A 70 2.46 -11.90 30.84
CA ASP A 70 3.26 -10.72 31.22
C ASP A 70 4.46 -10.47 30.30
N THR A 71 5.02 -11.52 29.67
CA THR A 71 6.30 -11.45 28.92
C THR A 71 6.26 -12.17 27.59
N GLY A 72 5.21 -12.91 27.30
CA GLY A 72 5.04 -13.74 26.11
C GLY A 72 4.30 -13.06 24.97
N ALA A 73 3.70 -13.87 24.12
CA ALA A 73 2.95 -13.43 22.95
C ALA A 73 1.75 -12.52 23.29
N PRO A 74 0.92 -12.80 24.32
CA PRO A 74 -0.19 -11.94 24.70
C PRO A 74 0.23 -10.51 25.05
N HIS A 75 1.36 -10.34 25.74
CA HIS A 75 1.90 -9.03 26.09
C HIS A 75 2.20 -8.17 24.83
N ASN A 76 2.93 -8.71 23.87
CA ASN A 76 3.22 -7.98 22.63
C ASN A 76 1.95 -7.73 21.78
N TRP A 77 1.01 -8.67 21.80
CA TRP A 77 -0.28 -8.48 21.12
C TRP A 77 -1.05 -7.27 21.67
N ASP A 78 -1.07 -7.14 22.99
CA ASP A 78 -1.69 -6.02 23.69
C ASP A 78 -0.97 -4.69 23.42
N GLU A 79 0.37 -4.69 23.37
CA GLU A 79 1.14 -3.52 22.96
C GLU A 79 0.81 -3.11 21.50
N GLY A 80 0.70 -4.06 20.59
CA GLY A 80 0.27 -3.81 19.21
C GLY A 80 -1.12 -3.18 19.15
N TRP A 81 -2.05 -3.64 19.97
CA TRP A 81 -3.36 -3.04 20.12
C TRP A 81 -3.28 -1.60 20.65
N ALA A 82 -2.47 -1.35 21.68
CA ALA A 82 -2.30 -0.03 22.26
C ALA A 82 -1.78 1.00 21.25
N PHE A 83 -0.82 0.64 20.40
CA PHE A 83 -0.32 1.49 19.33
C PHE A 83 -1.38 1.77 18.24
N PHE A 84 -2.21 0.80 17.93
CA PHE A 84 -3.27 0.93 16.92
C PHE A 84 -4.45 1.78 17.42
N HIS A 85 -4.98 1.43 18.60
CA HIS A 85 -6.22 2.00 19.12
C HIS A 85 -6.00 3.35 19.80
N GLY A 86 -4.88 3.50 20.51
CA GLY A 86 -4.60 4.67 21.33
C GLY A 86 -5.29 4.61 22.71
N PRO A 87 -5.13 5.65 23.52
CA PRO A 87 -5.45 5.62 24.95
C PRO A 87 -6.91 5.98 25.28
N ASP A 88 -7.70 6.45 24.33
CA ASP A 88 -9.03 7.00 24.60
C ASP A 88 -10.13 6.45 23.67
N GLU A 89 -11.38 6.52 24.13
CA GLU A 89 -12.56 6.08 23.38
C GLU A 89 -12.85 6.95 22.13
N ASP A 90 -12.33 8.19 22.10
CA ASP A 90 -12.48 9.10 20.98
C ASP A 90 -11.48 8.79 19.84
N LEU A 91 -10.55 7.86 20.06
CA LEU A 91 -9.50 7.45 19.13
C LEU A 91 -8.58 8.60 18.70
N SER A 92 -8.46 9.64 19.53
CA SER A 92 -7.69 10.85 19.23
C SER A 92 -6.22 10.50 18.95
N CYS A 93 -5.69 11.03 17.85
CA CYS A 93 -4.29 10.81 17.45
C CYS A 93 -3.87 9.36 17.22
N ALA A 94 -4.82 8.42 17.09
CA ALA A 94 -4.55 7.01 16.85
C ALA A 94 -4.83 6.60 15.39
N PRO A 95 -4.18 5.56 14.87
CA PRO A 95 -4.51 4.96 13.57
C PRO A 95 -6.00 4.59 13.45
N ALA A 96 -6.61 4.05 14.49
CA ALA A 96 -8.02 3.68 14.52
C ALA A 96 -8.96 4.84 14.10
N ASN A 97 -8.63 6.10 14.44
CA ASN A 97 -9.37 7.27 13.97
C ASN A 97 -9.26 7.46 12.45
N THR A 98 -8.10 7.15 11.85
CA THR A 98 -7.93 7.18 10.40
C THR A 98 -8.81 6.12 9.74
N PHE A 99 -8.88 4.91 10.31
CA PHE A 99 -9.76 3.83 9.85
C PHE A 99 -11.22 4.26 9.83
N LYS A 100 -11.71 4.82 10.93
CA LYS A 100 -13.08 5.35 11.04
C LYS A 100 -13.35 6.40 9.96
N LYS A 101 -12.48 7.40 9.84
CA LYS A 101 -12.66 8.50 8.88
C LYS A 101 -12.59 8.03 7.42
N ARG A 102 -11.71 7.09 7.09
CA ARG A 102 -11.61 6.60 5.70
C ARG A 102 -12.81 5.77 5.30
N SER A 103 -13.33 4.93 6.21
CA SER A 103 -14.57 4.21 5.93
C SER A 103 -15.74 5.14 5.61
N THR A 104 -15.87 6.25 6.34
CA THR A 104 -16.88 7.27 6.02
C THR A 104 -16.65 7.91 4.66
N ASP A 105 -15.40 8.34 4.36
CA ASP A 105 -15.05 8.99 3.11
C ASP A 105 -15.26 8.11 1.86
N PHE A 106 -15.14 6.79 2.02
CA PHE A 106 -15.21 5.81 0.91
C PHE A 106 -16.49 4.98 0.90
N GLY A 107 -17.44 5.26 1.81
CA GLY A 107 -18.71 4.55 1.89
C GLY A 107 -18.57 3.08 2.31
N THR A 108 -17.52 2.74 3.07
CA THR A 108 -17.25 1.37 3.54
C THR A 108 -17.66 1.19 5.00
N GLU A 109 -18.84 1.68 5.33
CA GLU A 109 -19.48 1.53 6.64
C GLU A 109 -20.69 0.58 6.56
N THR A 110 -20.89 -0.22 7.59
CA THR A 110 -22.07 -1.04 7.74
C THR A 110 -22.85 -0.55 8.99
N ASN A 111 -24.05 -0.04 8.81
CA ASN A 111 -24.86 0.55 9.89
C ASN A 111 -24.15 1.66 10.69
N GLY A 112 -23.32 2.48 9.99
CA GLY A 112 -22.56 3.56 10.61
C GLY A 112 -21.31 3.12 11.37
N VAL A 113 -20.89 1.86 11.22
CA VAL A 113 -19.66 1.30 11.80
C VAL A 113 -18.66 1.07 10.68
N SER A 114 -17.44 1.55 10.88
CA SER A 114 -16.33 1.32 9.96
C SER A 114 -16.03 -0.17 9.79
N ASN A 115 -16.10 -0.67 8.56
CA ASN A 115 -15.83 -2.08 8.28
C ASN A 115 -14.38 -2.44 8.58
N THR A 116 -13.42 -1.58 8.22
CA THR A 116 -12.00 -1.84 8.46
C THR A 116 -11.63 -1.79 9.94
N LEU A 117 -12.18 -0.83 10.70
CA LEU A 117 -11.95 -0.76 12.15
C LEU A 117 -12.55 -1.98 12.85
N ASN A 118 -13.80 -2.30 12.59
CA ASN A 118 -14.47 -3.46 13.18
C ASN A 118 -13.76 -4.79 12.85
N ALA A 119 -13.21 -4.92 11.64
CA ALA A 119 -12.45 -6.11 11.27
C ALA A 119 -11.15 -6.23 12.09
N VAL A 120 -10.44 -5.11 12.31
CA VAL A 120 -9.25 -5.10 13.16
C VAL A 120 -9.59 -5.38 14.62
N GLU A 121 -10.62 -4.74 15.19
CA GLU A 121 -11.07 -4.98 16.56
C GLU A 121 -11.42 -6.45 16.80
N THR A 122 -12.16 -7.06 15.87
CA THR A 122 -12.49 -8.48 15.92
C THR A 122 -11.24 -9.35 15.83
N ALA A 123 -10.33 -9.06 14.88
CA ALA A 123 -9.09 -9.81 14.72
C ALA A 123 -8.18 -9.71 15.95
N MET A 124 -8.14 -8.56 16.63
CA MET A 124 -7.34 -8.40 17.85
C MET A 124 -7.88 -9.26 19.00
N VAL A 125 -9.21 -9.37 19.16
CA VAL A 125 -9.83 -10.24 20.17
C VAL A 125 -9.61 -11.73 19.84
N ASP A 126 -9.91 -12.13 18.60
CA ASP A 126 -9.78 -13.53 18.16
C ASP A 126 -8.32 -13.98 18.14
N GLY A 127 -7.40 -13.09 17.73
CA GLY A 127 -5.96 -13.34 17.69
C GLY A 127 -5.37 -13.56 19.08
N LEU A 128 -5.76 -12.76 20.08
CA LEU A 128 -5.34 -12.96 21.47
C LEU A 128 -5.79 -14.34 21.97
N ALA A 129 -7.04 -14.70 21.75
CA ALA A 129 -7.53 -16.03 22.15
C ALA A 129 -6.79 -17.16 21.44
N ALA A 130 -6.48 -16.99 20.16
CA ALA A 130 -5.71 -17.97 19.38
C ALA A 130 -4.26 -18.10 19.89
N LEU A 131 -3.59 -16.98 20.24
CA LEU A 131 -2.24 -16.99 20.83
C LEU A 131 -2.22 -17.75 22.16
N GLN A 132 -3.16 -17.48 23.06
CA GLN A 132 -3.28 -18.16 24.35
C GLN A 132 -3.57 -19.67 24.18
N ALA A 133 -4.32 -20.04 23.12
CA ALA A 133 -4.59 -21.43 22.78
C ALA A 133 -3.47 -22.11 21.96
N GLN A 134 -2.42 -21.39 21.56
CA GLN A 134 -1.39 -21.84 20.63
C GLN A 134 -1.98 -22.33 19.28
N ASP A 135 -3.05 -21.70 18.83
CA ASP A 135 -3.69 -21.94 17.53
C ASP A 135 -2.99 -21.14 16.45
N GLN A 136 -1.94 -21.70 15.83
CA GLN A 136 -1.14 -21.03 14.80
C GLN A 136 -1.97 -20.54 13.61
N PRO A 137 -2.86 -21.33 12.99
CA PRO A 137 -3.74 -20.81 11.93
C PRO A 137 -4.57 -19.61 12.38
N GLY A 138 -5.07 -19.62 13.61
CA GLY A 138 -5.92 -18.57 14.16
C GLY A 138 -5.18 -17.24 14.31
N TYR A 139 -4.03 -17.20 15.00
CA TYR A 139 -3.31 -15.94 15.17
C TYR A 139 -2.62 -15.45 13.88
N THR A 140 -2.24 -16.34 12.96
CA THR A 140 -1.76 -15.96 11.64
C THR A 140 -2.87 -15.29 10.82
N ALA A 141 -4.07 -15.84 10.82
CA ALA A 141 -5.23 -15.27 10.14
C ALA A 141 -5.61 -13.90 10.72
N ALA A 142 -5.56 -13.76 12.06
CA ALA A 142 -5.81 -12.48 12.72
C ALA A 142 -4.79 -11.40 12.32
N THR A 143 -3.49 -11.72 12.34
CA THR A 143 -2.42 -10.82 11.89
C THR A 143 -2.62 -10.39 10.43
N ASN A 144 -2.91 -11.33 9.53
CA ASN A 144 -3.17 -11.05 8.12
C ASN A 144 -4.41 -10.14 7.94
N THR A 145 -5.44 -10.31 8.77
CA THR A 145 -6.63 -9.45 8.77
C THR A 145 -6.28 -8.02 9.16
N VAL A 146 -5.46 -7.83 10.19
CA VAL A 146 -4.98 -6.50 10.59
C VAL A 146 -4.20 -5.85 9.46
N VAL A 147 -3.21 -6.54 8.88
CA VAL A 147 -2.39 -6.03 7.78
C VAL A 147 -3.24 -5.67 6.56
N LYS A 148 -4.15 -6.54 6.12
CA LYS A 148 -5.07 -6.26 5.01
C LYS A 148 -5.85 -4.96 5.24
N ASN A 149 -6.41 -4.75 6.44
CA ASN A 149 -7.20 -3.56 6.74
C ASN A 149 -6.33 -2.28 6.88
N VAL A 150 -5.06 -2.41 7.29
CA VAL A 150 -4.06 -1.34 7.17
C VAL A 150 -3.89 -0.94 5.72
N ILE A 151 -3.66 -1.89 4.81
CA ILE A 151 -3.48 -1.61 3.38
C ILE A 151 -4.73 -0.94 2.79
N ILE A 152 -5.94 -1.42 3.08
CA ILE A 152 -7.19 -0.78 2.63
C ILE A 152 -7.23 0.68 3.08
N THR A 153 -7.10 0.92 4.38
CA THR A 153 -7.28 2.25 4.98
C THR A 153 -6.26 3.27 4.45
N TYR A 154 -4.99 2.88 4.33
CA TYR A 154 -3.97 3.82 3.87
C TYR A 154 -3.92 3.96 2.35
N THR A 155 -4.40 2.98 1.60
CA THR A 155 -4.71 3.17 0.17
C THR A 155 -5.83 4.19 0.00
N GLN A 156 -6.94 4.07 0.72
CA GLN A 156 -8.04 5.05 0.74
C GLN A 156 -7.53 6.44 1.14
N ALA A 157 -6.69 6.52 2.18
CA ALA A 157 -6.15 7.80 2.63
C ALA A 157 -5.27 8.46 1.56
N THR A 158 -4.40 7.70 0.91
CA THR A 158 -3.57 8.20 -0.19
C THR A 158 -4.43 8.66 -1.37
N MET A 159 -5.38 7.84 -1.81
CA MET A 159 -6.33 8.18 -2.90
C MET A 159 -7.09 9.47 -2.61
N LYS A 160 -7.67 9.61 -1.41
CA LYS A 160 -8.39 10.83 -1.03
C LYS A 160 -7.56 12.09 -1.27
N TYR A 161 -6.31 12.07 -0.86
CA TYR A 161 -5.48 13.26 -0.90
C TYR A 161 -4.85 13.49 -2.27
N THR A 162 -4.60 12.46 -3.07
CA THR A 162 -4.21 12.64 -4.47
C THR A 162 -5.37 13.18 -5.32
N TYR A 163 -6.62 12.80 -5.03
CA TYR A 163 -7.79 13.41 -5.66
C TYR A 163 -7.94 14.90 -5.34
N LYS A 164 -7.56 15.33 -4.14
CA LYS A 164 -7.73 16.72 -3.65
C LYS A 164 -6.58 17.64 -4.04
N MET A 165 -5.57 17.19 -4.75
CA MET A 165 -4.42 18.04 -5.14
C MET A 165 -4.78 19.10 -6.18
N ASP A 166 -5.96 19.05 -6.79
CA ASP A 166 -6.51 20.08 -7.68
C ASP A 166 -7.06 21.33 -6.95
N ASP A 167 -7.20 21.29 -5.63
CA ASP A 167 -7.60 22.45 -4.83
C ASP A 167 -6.54 23.56 -4.90
N ALA A 168 -6.92 24.70 -5.44
CA ALA A 168 -6.01 25.81 -5.72
C ALA A 168 -5.35 26.39 -4.44
N ASP A 169 -6.05 26.34 -3.29
CA ASP A 169 -5.58 26.93 -2.03
C ASP A 169 -4.87 25.92 -1.13
N ASN A 170 -5.29 24.64 -1.20
CA ASN A 170 -4.84 23.59 -0.28
C ASN A 170 -4.05 22.46 -0.95
N GLY A 171 -3.82 22.50 -2.26
CA GLY A 171 -3.10 21.46 -3.00
C GLY A 171 -1.79 21.02 -2.32
N PRO A 172 -0.88 21.94 -1.94
CA PRO A 172 0.37 21.56 -1.24
C PRO A 172 0.15 20.86 0.09
N LYS A 173 -0.88 21.26 0.84
CA LYS A 173 -1.28 20.60 2.09
C LYS A 173 -1.76 19.18 1.81
N TYR A 174 -2.60 18.99 0.80
CA TYR A 174 -3.14 17.68 0.46
C TYR A 174 -2.05 16.75 -0.11
N GLN A 175 -1.11 17.27 -0.90
CA GLN A 175 0.06 16.51 -1.34
C GLN A 175 0.88 16.00 -0.13
N ALA A 176 1.10 16.84 0.89
CA ALA A 176 1.81 16.43 2.10
C ALA A 176 1.04 15.39 2.93
N GLU A 177 -0.28 15.50 3.02
CA GLU A 177 -1.11 14.49 3.69
C GLU A 177 -1.07 13.16 2.91
N GLY A 178 -1.19 13.21 1.58
CA GLY A 178 -1.06 12.03 0.71
C GLY A 178 0.32 11.37 0.84
N TYR A 179 1.39 12.15 0.79
CA TYR A 179 2.75 11.69 1.02
C TYR A 179 2.86 10.93 2.35
N ALA A 180 2.42 11.53 3.44
CA ALA A 180 2.56 10.92 4.75
C ALA A 180 1.75 9.62 4.88
N PHE A 181 0.55 9.53 4.29
CA PHE A 181 -0.24 8.31 4.30
C PHE A 181 0.33 7.23 3.37
N TRP A 182 0.89 7.61 2.23
CA TRP A 182 1.60 6.68 1.36
C TRP A 182 2.79 6.03 2.08
N LYS A 183 3.59 6.82 2.81
CA LYS A 183 4.74 6.32 3.58
C LYS A 183 4.37 5.27 4.63
N VAL A 184 3.12 5.20 5.08
CA VAL A 184 2.64 4.14 6.00
C VAL A 184 2.68 2.75 5.35
N ILE A 185 2.36 2.65 4.06
CA ILE A 185 2.21 1.35 3.38
C ILE A 185 3.23 1.09 2.28
N GLU A 186 3.99 2.08 1.85
CA GLU A 186 4.95 1.97 0.75
C GLU A 186 5.91 0.78 0.95
N ALA A 187 6.55 0.68 2.12
CA ALA A 187 7.51 -0.38 2.41
C ALA A 187 6.91 -1.81 2.40
N TYR A 188 5.61 -1.94 2.57
CA TYR A 188 4.90 -3.24 2.52
C TYR A 188 4.37 -3.55 1.13
N THR A 189 4.11 -2.55 0.31
CA THR A 189 3.35 -2.69 -0.94
C THR A 189 4.18 -2.51 -2.19
N ALA A 190 5.27 -1.75 -2.14
CA ALA A 190 6.06 -1.38 -3.32
C ALA A 190 6.52 -2.60 -4.15
N GLN A 191 6.90 -3.68 -3.49
CA GLN A 191 7.32 -4.92 -4.16
C GLN A 191 6.23 -5.59 -5.02
N TYR A 192 4.95 -5.22 -4.82
CA TYR A 192 3.81 -5.73 -5.58
C TYR A 192 3.35 -4.74 -6.66
N THR A 193 4.14 -3.71 -6.95
CA THR A 193 3.80 -2.67 -7.93
C THR A 193 4.66 -2.74 -9.19
N ASP A 194 5.34 -3.84 -9.41
CA ASP A 194 6.10 -4.12 -10.62
C ASP A 194 5.18 -4.12 -11.85
N ALA A 195 5.71 -3.76 -13.00
CA ALA A 195 4.95 -3.74 -14.23
C ALA A 195 5.78 -4.10 -15.46
N CYS A 196 5.12 -4.57 -16.51
CA CYS A 196 5.63 -4.54 -17.87
C CYS A 196 5.18 -3.26 -18.54
N TYR A 197 6.13 -2.54 -19.13
CA TYR A 197 5.83 -1.33 -19.91
C TYR A 197 6.01 -1.62 -21.39
N ASN A 198 4.96 -1.39 -22.18
CA ASN A 198 5.04 -1.45 -23.62
C ASN A 198 5.40 -0.08 -24.19
N MET A 199 6.60 0.06 -24.72
CA MET A 199 7.12 1.33 -25.26
C MET A 199 6.47 1.73 -26.58
N ALA A 200 5.98 0.77 -27.37
CA ALA A 200 5.40 1.09 -28.69
C ALA A 200 4.03 1.78 -28.55
N VAL A 201 3.24 1.36 -27.56
CA VAL A 201 1.88 1.90 -27.32
C VAL A 201 1.79 2.74 -26.05
N HIS A 202 2.89 2.89 -25.31
CA HIS A 202 2.97 3.64 -24.03
C HIS A 202 1.96 3.16 -22.99
N LYS A 203 1.87 1.84 -22.81
CA LYS A 203 0.93 1.19 -21.89
C LYS A 203 1.66 0.34 -20.85
N VAL A 204 1.06 0.29 -19.67
CA VAL A 204 1.50 -0.58 -18.58
C VAL A 204 0.62 -1.80 -18.52
N ILE A 205 1.25 -2.97 -18.41
CA ILE A 205 0.56 -4.26 -18.21
C ILE A 205 0.88 -4.72 -16.79
N TYR A 206 -0.16 -4.83 -15.98
CA TYR A 206 -0.07 -5.38 -14.62
C TYR A 206 -0.35 -6.88 -14.68
N MET A 207 0.57 -7.72 -14.21
CA MET A 207 0.53 -9.16 -14.41
C MET A 207 0.67 -10.00 -13.13
N GLY A 208 0.66 -9.39 -11.95
CA GLY A 208 0.94 -10.12 -10.70
C GLY A 208 2.44 -10.17 -10.38
N ASP A 209 2.89 -11.27 -9.81
CA ASP A 209 4.32 -11.51 -9.56
C ASP A 209 5.04 -11.66 -10.90
N ILE A 210 5.61 -10.58 -11.40
CA ILE A 210 6.36 -10.54 -12.66
C ILE A 210 7.83 -10.26 -12.41
N ASP A 211 8.63 -10.76 -13.33
CA ASP A 211 10.06 -10.46 -13.43
C ASP A 211 10.42 -10.05 -14.86
N ALA A 212 11.66 -9.70 -15.08
CA ALA A 212 12.15 -9.32 -16.40
C ALA A 212 11.93 -10.44 -17.43
N ALA A 213 12.14 -11.70 -17.05
CA ALA A 213 11.98 -12.84 -17.97
C ALA A 213 10.51 -13.03 -18.37
N THR A 214 9.57 -12.85 -17.43
CA THR A 214 8.13 -12.87 -17.72
C THR A 214 7.74 -11.73 -18.64
N CYS A 215 8.26 -10.54 -18.40
CA CYS A 215 8.00 -9.36 -19.24
C CYS A 215 8.54 -9.56 -20.68
N ASP A 216 9.72 -10.13 -20.83
CA ASP A 216 10.34 -10.44 -22.14
C ASP A 216 9.66 -11.58 -22.91
N ALA A 217 8.71 -12.30 -22.28
CA ALA A 217 8.05 -13.46 -22.87
C ALA A 217 6.82 -13.12 -23.74
N PHE A 218 6.56 -11.85 -24.05
CA PHE A 218 5.55 -11.47 -25.01
C PHE A 218 6.01 -11.71 -26.45
N VAL A 219 5.17 -12.39 -27.22
CA VAL A 219 5.40 -12.70 -28.64
C VAL A 219 4.13 -12.44 -29.45
N TRP A 220 4.30 -12.10 -30.73
CA TRP A 220 3.19 -12.02 -31.66
C TRP A 220 2.87 -13.39 -32.25
N THR A 221 1.65 -13.87 -32.06
CA THR A 221 1.18 -15.16 -32.58
C THR A 221 0.72 -15.02 -34.02
N ASN A 222 1.57 -15.37 -34.99
CA ASN A 222 1.26 -15.27 -36.42
C ASN A 222 0.28 -16.38 -36.88
N GLY A 223 -1.01 -16.10 -37.00
CA GLY A 223 -2.01 -16.86 -37.76
C GLY A 223 -2.04 -18.38 -37.68
N SER A 224 -1.03 -19.02 -37.12
CA SER A 224 -0.98 -20.42 -36.75
C SER A 224 -1.11 -20.49 -35.24
N GLN A 225 -2.05 -21.26 -34.75
CA GLN A 225 -2.11 -21.66 -33.37
C GLN A 225 -0.76 -22.31 -33.01
N ASP A 226 0.24 -21.54 -32.64
CA ASP A 226 1.26 -22.07 -31.76
C ASP A 226 0.54 -22.52 -30.51
N ALA A 227 0.87 -23.68 -30.00
CA ALA A 227 0.02 -24.50 -29.14
C ALA A 227 -0.47 -23.81 -27.85
N ASP A 228 -0.08 -22.56 -27.59
CA ASP A 228 -0.25 -21.92 -26.32
C ASP A 228 -1.00 -20.55 -26.33
N GLY A 229 -1.29 -19.94 -27.50
CA GLY A 229 -1.98 -18.63 -27.55
C GLY A 229 -2.95 -18.45 -28.74
N PRO A 230 -3.89 -17.48 -28.64
CA PRO A 230 -4.76 -17.13 -29.75
C PRO A 230 -3.98 -16.57 -30.95
N ALA A 231 -4.42 -16.86 -32.18
CA ALA A 231 -3.79 -16.33 -33.40
C ALA A 231 -3.93 -14.80 -33.47
N ASP A 232 -2.92 -14.13 -34.05
CA ASP A 232 -2.88 -12.70 -34.27
C ASP A 232 -3.07 -11.85 -33.02
N THR A 233 -2.44 -12.27 -31.91
CA THR A 233 -2.43 -11.56 -30.63
C THR A 233 -1.02 -11.39 -30.09
N CYS A 234 -0.85 -10.38 -29.24
CA CYS A 234 0.36 -10.24 -28.41
C CYS A 234 0.18 -11.09 -27.15
N TYR A 235 0.90 -12.21 -27.07
CA TYR A 235 0.72 -13.24 -26.07
C TYR A 235 1.96 -13.44 -25.22
N ASN A 236 1.78 -13.52 -23.90
CA ASN A 236 2.86 -13.86 -22.99
C ASN A 236 2.92 -15.37 -22.77
N THR A 237 4.02 -15.99 -23.17
CA THR A 237 4.19 -17.45 -23.15
C THR A 237 4.46 -18.01 -21.74
N VAL A 238 4.83 -17.18 -20.78
CA VAL A 238 5.07 -17.56 -19.38
C VAL A 238 3.83 -17.32 -18.52
N ALA A 239 3.23 -16.13 -18.63
CA ALA A 239 2.04 -15.76 -17.86
C ALA A 239 0.72 -16.26 -18.50
N HIS A 240 0.77 -16.82 -19.71
CA HIS A 240 -0.39 -17.33 -20.45
C HIS A 240 -1.51 -16.28 -20.61
N MET A 241 -1.14 -15.03 -20.92
CA MET A 241 -2.10 -13.94 -21.06
C MET A 241 -1.91 -13.16 -22.38
N VAL A 242 -3.01 -12.57 -22.85
CA VAL A 242 -3.03 -11.71 -24.04
C VAL A 242 -2.93 -10.24 -23.60
N SER A 243 -2.05 -9.48 -24.24
CA SER A 243 -2.08 -8.01 -24.18
C SER A 243 -3.07 -7.49 -25.22
N THR A 244 -4.09 -6.77 -24.77
CA THR A 244 -5.09 -6.14 -25.65
C THR A 244 -4.65 -4.79 -26.21
N ASP A 245 -3.56 -4.23 -25.71
CA ASP A 245 -3.07 -2.90 -26.10
C ASP A 245 -2.19 -2.94 -27.36
N ALA A 246 -1.50 -4.04 -27.62
CA ALA A 246 -0.73 -4.26 -28.83
C ALA A 246 -1.60 -4.95 -29.90
N THR A 247 -1.76 -4.33 -31.06
CA THR A 247 -2.66 -4.77 -32.13
C THR A 247 -1.96 -5.35 -33.35
N ASN A 248 -0.62 -5.37 -33.33
CA ASN A 248 0.21 -5.90 -34.40
C ASN A 248 1.60 -6.31 -33.85
N GLN A 249 2.36 -7.05 -34.67
CA GLN A 249 3.67 -7.55 -34.31
C GLN A 249 4.65 -6.47 -33.86
N SER A 250 4.70 -5.34 -34.56
CA SER A 250 5.62 -4.25 -34.22
C SER A 250 5.30 -3.62 -32.86
N GLU A 251 4.05 -3.57 -32.46
CA GLU A 251 3.66 -3.09 -31.14
C GLU A 251 3.91 -4.11 -30.03
N CYS A 252 3.98 -5.39 -30.37
CA CYS A 252 4.20 -6.49 -29.44
C CYS A 252 5.70 -6.80 -29.23
N GLU A 253 6.46 -6.93 -30.33
CA GLU A 253 7.82 -7.48 -30.31
C GLU A 253 8.72 -6.80 -31.35
N ASP A 254 8.70 -5.51 -31.48
CA ASP A 254 9.57 -4.87 -32.43
C ASP A 254 11.06 -4.99 -32.02
N GLY A 255 11.98 -4.86 -32.99
CA GLY A 255 13.39 -5.22 -32.90
C GLY A 255 14.23 -4.62 -31.74
N TYR A 256 13.59 -3.95 -30.83
CA TYR A 256 14.08 -3.48 -29.53
C TYR A 256 13.06 -3.82 -28.46
N SER A 257 12.71 -5.05 -28.21
CA SER A 257 11.81 -5.46 -27.15
C SER A 257 10.77 -4.37 -26.76
N SER A 258 9.61 -4.38 -27.38
CA SER A 258 8.56 -3.37 -27.07
C SER A 258 8.13 -3.40 -25.62
N MET A 259 8.33 -4.55 -24.98
CA MET A 259 8.03 -4.79 -23.57
C MET A 259 9.29 -4.78 -22.74
N TYR A 260 9.30 -4.10 -21.60
CA TYR A 260 10.35 -4.25 -20.62
C TYR A 260 9.86 -4.10 -19.18
N PHE A 261 10.57 -4.78 -18.29
CA PHE A 261 10.28 -4.81 -16.87
C PHE A 261 10.56 -3.48 -16.18
N GLN A 262 9.65 -3.08 -15.32
CA GLN A 262 9.78 -1.91 -14.45
C GLN A 262 9.61 -2.34 -12.99
N ASP A 263 10.72 -2.38 -12.25
CA ASP A 263 10.71 -2.62 -10.81
C ASP A 263 9.96 -1.50 -10.09
N LYS A 264 9.03 -1.85 -9.22
CA LYS A 264 8.25 -0.94 -8.37
C LYS A 264 7.58 0.23 -9.12
N TYR A 265 7.19 0.01 -10.37
CA TYR A 265 6.64 1.06 -11.24
C TYR A 265 5.49 1.84 -10.58
N GLY A 266 4.52 1.15 -9.99
CA GLY A 266 3.39 1.80 -9.34
C GLY A 266 3.80 2.65 -8.15
N ALA A 267 4.71 2.15 -7.31
CA ALA A 267 5.25 2.91 -6.17
C ALA A 267 6.02 4.15 -6.64
N GLU A 268 6.84 4.03 -7.70
CA GLU A 268 7.55 5.18 -8.28
C GLU A 268 6.58 6.25 -8.80
N LYS A 269 5.49 5.84 -9.48
CA LYS A 269 4.46 6.78 -9.96
C LYS A 269 3.73 7.49 -8.83
N ILE A 270 3.41 6.80 -7.75
CA ILE A 270 2.82 7.42 -6.56
C ILE A 270 3.82 8.39 -5.91
N ASN A 271 5.09 8.02 -5.81
CA ASN A 271 6.13 8.91 -5.29
C ASN A 271 6.35 10.15 -6.18
N GLU A 272 6.27 10.03 -7.52
CA GLU A 272 6.30 11.18 -8.43
C GLU A 272 5.16 12.16 -8.15
N ILE A 273 3.92 11.67 -8.04
CA ILE A 273 2.72 12.46 -7.73
C ILE A 273 2.85 13.18 -6.39
N LEU A 274 3.35 12.46 -5.39
CA LEU A 274 3.46 12.93 -4.01
C LEU A 274 4.82 13.58 -3.69
N ASN A 275 5.64 13.89 -4.70
CA ASN A 275 6.92 14.57 -4.53
C ASN A 275 6.71 16.01 -4.09
N LEU A 276 6.98 16.31 -2.82
CA LEU A 276 6.79 17.64 -2.21
C LEU A 276 7.70 18.74 -2.83
N GLN A 277 8.71 18.35 -3.59
CA GLN A 277 9.61 19.25 -4.30
C GLN A 277 9.13 19.56 -5.72
N ASP A 278 8.10 18.89 -6.22
CA ASP A 278 7.57 19.05 -7.56
C ASP A 278 6.20 19.76 -7.56
N ALA A 279 6.23 21.09 -7.66
CA ALA A 279 5.03 21.90 -7.72
C ALA A 279 4.21 21.68 -9.01
N THR A 280 4.76 21.02 -10.04
CA THR A 280 4.02 20.74 -11.29
C THR A 280 2.94 19.68 -11.10
N GLN A 281 3.00 18.91 -10.03
CA GLN A 281 1.97 17.95 -9.65
C GLN A 281 0.71 18.60 -9.05
N LEU A 282 0.80 19.86 -8.65
CA LEU A 282 -0.33 20.60 -8.04
C LEU A 282 -1.32 21.10 -9.10
N GLY A 283 -2.56 21.32 -8.68
CA GLY A 283 -3.63 21.79 -9.56
C GLY A 283 -4.24 20.68 -10.44
N GLN A 284 -3.94 19.43 -10.14
CA GLN A 284 -4.46 18.24 -10.81
C GLN A 284 -4.96 17.23 -9.77
N SER A 285 -5.99 16.49 -10.14
CA SER A 285 -6.52 15.36 -9.39
C SER A 285 -5.92 14.07 -9.96
N TYR A 286 -5.45 13.15 -9.10
CA TYR A 286 -4.84 11.89 -9.53
C TYR A 286 -5.59 10.70 -8.96
N ASP A 287 -5.90 9.75 -9.84
CA ASP A 287 -6.34 8.41 -9.47
C ASP A 287 -5.13 7.48 -9.40
N ILE A 288 -4.80 7.00 -8.21
CA ILE A 288 -3.71 6.05 -8.00
C ILE A 288 -4.15 4.58 -7.99
N ALA A 289 -5.45 4.30 -8.12
CA ALA A 289 -5.97 2.94 -8.11
C ALA A 289 -5.30 2.02 -9.15
N PRO A 290 -5.02 2.48 -10.40
CA PRO A 290 -4.30 1.67 -11.36
C PRO A 290 -2.90 1.23 -10.90
N TYR A 291 -2.20 2.06 -10.14
CA TYR A 291 -0.87 1.73 -9.61
C TYR A 291 -0.91 0.76 -8.42
N MET A 292 -2.05 0.65 -7.75
CA MET A 292 -2.28 -0.24 -6.61
C MET A 292 -2.95 -1.57 -6.99
N GLN A 293 -3.29 -1.78 -8.26
CA GLN A 293 -4.09 -2.91 -8.71
C GLN A 293 -3.53 -4.26 -8.25
N MET A 294 -2.23 -4.47 -8.37
CA MET A 294 -1.59 -5.73 -7.99
C MET A 294 -1.41 -5.86 -6.47
N VAL A 295 -1.22 -4.76 -5.76
CA VAL A 295 -1.26 -4.73 -4.29
C VAL A 295 -2.62 -5.20 -3.80
N LEU A 296 -3.70 -4.63 -4.33
CA LEU A 296 -5.06 -5.02 -3.95
C LEU A 296 -5.32 -6.51 -4.23
N ALA A 297 -4.87 -7.01 -5.37
CA ALA A 297 -4.97 -8.43 -5.73
C ALA A 297 -4.16 -9.33 -4.76
N HIS A 298 -2.92 -8.95 -4.42
CA HIS A 298 -2.05 -9.70 -3.50
C HIS A 298 -2.70 -9.86 -2.11
N TYR A 299 -3.27 -8.80 -1.57
CA TYR A 299 -3.95 -8.83 -0.26
C TYR A 299 -5.41 -9.31 -0.35
N GLY A 300 -5.90 -9.72 -1.53
CA GLY A 300 -7.27 -10.15 -1.74
C GLY A 300 -8.29 -9.06 -1.39
N ILE A 301 -7.98 -7.80 -1.71
CA ILE A 301 -8.84 -6.64 -1.46
C ILE A 301 -9.77 -6.45 -2.66
N THR A 302 -11.07 -6.50 -2.42
CA THR A 302 -12.10 -6.29 -3.44
C THR A 302 -12.40 -4.80 -3.63
N ALA A 303 -13.03 -4.47 -4.77
CA ALA A 303 -13.51 -3.11 -5.03
C ALA A 303 -14.53 -2.63 -3.97
N ASP A 304 -15.39 -3.53 -3.48
CA ASP A 304 -16.36 -3.21 -2.43
C ASP A 304 -15.69 -2.91 -1.08
N GLU A 305 -14.62 -3.63 -0.74
CA GLU A 305 -13.83 -3.37 0.47
C GLU A 305 -13.06 -2.05 0.38
N LEU A 306 -12.56 -1.69 -0.81
CA LEU A 306 -11.88 -0.42 -1.02
C LEU A 306 -12.88 0.75 -1.02
N GLY A 307 -14.08 0.55 -1.55
CA GLY A 307 -15.08 1.58 -1.71
C GLY A 307 -14.74 2.63 -2.76
N THR A 308 -15.48 3.73 -2.75
CA THR A 308 -15.30 4.84 -3.69
C THR A 308 -15.31 6.17 -2.93
N TYR A 309 -14.33 7.02 -3.19
CA TYR A 309 -14.28 8.37 -2.61
C TYR A 309 -15.45 9.22 -3.14
N ALA A 310 -16.24 9.81 -2.23
CA ALA A 310 -17.44 10.61 -2.55
C ALA A 310 -17.20 12.11 -2.37
#